data_78230b65c5737d014f2289a6e75c984b
#
_entry.id   78230b65c5737d014f2289a6e75c984b
#
_cell.length_a   1.000
_cell.length_b   1.000
_cell.length_c   1.000
_cell.angle_alpha   90.00
_cell.angle_beta   90.00
_cell.angle_gamma   90.00
#
_symmetry.space_group_name_H-M   'P 1'
#
loop_
_entity.id
_entity.type
_entity.pdbx_description
1 polymer ?
#
loop_
_entity_poly.entity_id
_entity_poly.type
_entity_poly.pdbx_seq_one_letter_code
_entity_poly.pdbx_strand_id
1 'polypeptide(L)'
;MSVTTAKNSSFKGANMKDLIAYATRFDNADFSDANLTNGELMKSVFDGATINGTDFTDANLDLSQRKSLCERATGTNSITGVDTVDSLECSGLKGYMPPKPKA
;
A
#
# COMPACT_ATOMS: atom_id res chain seq x y z
N MET A 1 5.74 13.62 -7.32
CA MET A 1 6.44 13.19 -8.55
C MET A 1 5.43 12.65 -9.56
N SER A 2 5.63 12.94 -10.81
CA SER A 2 4.80 12.42 -11.88
C SER A 2 5.66 11.59 -12.82
N VAL A 3 5.11 10.49 -13.33
CA VAL A 3 5.77 9.59 -14.28
C VAL A 3 7.25 9.35 -13.92
N THR A 4 7.47 8.76 -12.78
CA THR A 4 8.80 8.51 -12.23
C THR A 4 8.98 7.01 -12.01
N THR A 5 10.20 6.56 -11.93
CA THR A 5 10.48 5.17 -11.57
C THR A 5 11.26 5.09 -10.26
N ALA A 6 10.78 4.22 -9.37
CA ALA A 6 11.44 3.93 -8.11
C ALA A 6 11.52 2.41 -7.91
N LYS A 7 11.80 1.72 -8.99
CA LYS A 7 11.90 0.25 -8.98
C LYS A 7 12.99 -0.22 -8.04
N ASN A 8 12.70 -1.30 -7.35
CA ASN A 8 13.66 -1.97 -6.45
C ASN A 8 14.17 -1.09 -5.30
N SER A 9 13.51 0.03 -5.05
CA SER A 9 13.91 0.94 -3.97
C SER A 9 13.42 0.44 -2.62
N SER A 10 14.12 0.80 -1.56
CA SER A 10 13.68 0.49 -0.21
C SER A 10 13.11 1.74 0.46
N PHE A 11 11.86 1.64 0.89
CA PHE A 11 11.18 2.66 1.69
C PHE A 11 10.74 2.06 3.02
N LYS A 12 11.42 1.00 3.45
CA LYS A 12 11.07 0.29 4.68
C LYS A 12 11.07 1.25 5.87
N GLY A 13 9.94 1.27 6.59
CA GLY A 13 9.79 2.11 7.77
C GLY A 13 9.73 3.61 7.49
N ALA A 14 9.73 4.02 6.22
CA ALA A 14 9.76 5.44 5.88
C ALA A 14 8.44 6.13 6.19
N ASN A 15 8.53 7.37 6.65
CA ASN A 15 7.36 8.23 6.79
C ASN A 15 7.16 8.96 5.48
N MET A 16 6.16 8.50 4.70
CA MET A 16 5.84 9.04 3.39
C MET A 16 4.43 9.63 3.37
N LYS A 17 3.98 10.10 4.53
CA LYS A 17 2.67 10.73 4.65
C LYS A 17 2.56 11.89 3.66
N ASP A 18 1.41 12.00 3.02
CA ASP A 18 1.10 13.07 2.05
C ASP A 18 1.96 13.03 0.77
N LEU A 19 2.62 11.89 0.50
CA LEU A 19 3.42 11.74 -0.71
C LEU A 19 2.55 11.95 -1.96
N ILE A 20 3.08 12.65 -2.93
CA ILE A 20 2.46 12.77 -4.24
C ILE A 20 3.30 11.98 -5.25
N ALA A 21 2.76 10.87 -5.72
CA ALA A 21 3.49 9.92 -6.56
C ALA A 21 2.63 9.38 -7.70
N TYR A 22 1.93 10.27 -8.38
CA TYR A 22 1.06 9.89 -9.50
C TYR A 22 1.84 9.19 -10.61
N ALA A 23 1.35 8.04 -11.07
CA ALA A 23 1.92 7.27 -12.16
C ALA A 23 3.40 6.87 -11.94
N THR A 24 3.81 6.68 -10.70
CA THR A 24 5.16 6.26 -10.36
C THR A 24 5.24 4.73 -10.39
N ARG A 25 6.35 4.21 -10.87
CA ARG A 25 6.59 2.76 -10.86
C ARG A 25 7.38 2.38 -9.61
N PHE A 26 6.74 1.60 -8.76
CA PHE A 26 7.34 1.08 -7.53
C PHE A 26 7.55 -0.43 -7.62
N ASP A 27 7.79 -0.96 -8.81
CA ASP A 27 7.96 -2.40 -9.01
C ASP A 27 9.05 -2.94 -8.07
N ASN A 28 8.71 -3.97 -7.32
CA ASN A 28 9.63 -4.64 -6.39
C ASN A 28 10.19 -3.74 -5.29
N ALA A 29 9.60 -2.57 -5.06
CA ALA A 29 10.03 -1.70 -3.95
C ALA A 29 9.58 -2.30 -2.62
N ASP A 30 10.31 -1.99 -1.56
CA ASP A 30 9.98 -2.45 -0.21
C ASP A 30 9.35 -1.32 0.58
N PHE A 31 8.04 -1.44 0.87
CA PHE A 31 7.28 -0.52 1.70
C PHE A 31 6.95 -1.11 3.06
N SER A 32 7.63 -2.17 3.46
CA SER A 32 7.36 -2.79 4.75
C SER A 32 7.35 -1.75 5.86
N ASP A 33 6.26 -1.70 6.62
CA ASP A 33 6.14 -0.80 7.75
C ASP A 33 6.21 0.70 7.40
N ALA A 34 6.03 1.05 6.13
CA ALA A 34 6.04 2.46 5.68
C ALA A 34 4.68 3.11 5.95
N ASN A 35 4.70 4.43 6.10
CA ASN A 35 3.49 5.23 6.27
C ASN A 35 3.20 5.98 4.97
N LEU A 36 2.14 5.55 4.25
CA LEU A 36 1.67 6.18 3.02
C LEU A 36 0.32 6.88 3.23
N THR A 37 0.02 7.23 4.48
CA THR A 37 -1.22 7.90 4.85
C THR A 37 -1.44 9.15 3.98
N ASN A 38 -2.65 9.27 3.43
CA ASN A 38 -3.05 10.42 2.63
C ASN A 38 -2.19 10.63 1.37
N GLY A 39 -1.53 9.56 0.89
CA GLY A 39 -0.71 9.64 -0.32
C GLY A 39 -1.56 9.73 -1.59
N GLU A 40 -1.08 10.47 -2.56
CA GLU A 40 -1.68 10.48 -3.90
C GLU A 40 -0.93 9.45 -4.74
N LEU A 41 -1.54 8.27 -4.93
CA LEU A 41 -0.88 7.13 -5.54
C LEU A 41 -1.59 6.61 -6.80
N MET A 42 -2.53 7.39 -7.32
CA MET A 42 -3.28 6.99 -8.51
C MET A 42 -2.36 6.63 -9.67
N LYS A 43 -2.67 5.55 -10.35
CA LYS A 43 -1.94 5.07 -11.53
C LYS A 43 -0.53 4.56 -11.24
N SER A 44 -0.07 4.62 -10.01
CA SER A 44 1.25 4.06 -9.65
C SER A 44 1.18 2.53 -9.66
N VAL A 45 2.32 1.90 -9.99
CA VAL A 45 2.42 0.44 -10.10
C VAL A 45 3.17 -0.13 -8.91
N PHE A 46 2.57 -1.10 -8.24
CA PHE A 46 3.17 -1.75 -7.06
C PHE A 46 3.46 -3.24 -7.32
N ASP A 47 3.69 -3.62 -8.57
CA ASP A 47 3.93 -5.02 -8.92
C ASP A 47 5.16 -5.55 -8.19
N GLY A 48 4.98 -6.66 -7.47
CA GLY A 48 6.07 -7.26 -6.70
C GLY A 48 6.52 -6.47 -5.49
N ALA A 49 5.91 -5.32 -5.20
CA ALA A 49 6.28 -4.53 -4.03
C ALA A 49 5.88 -5.23 -2.74
N THR A 50 6.72 -5.11 -1.71
CA THR A 50 6.41 -5.61 -0.38
C THR A 50 5.62 -4.55 0.37
N ILE A 51 4.44 -4.91 0.85
CA ILE A 51 3.55 -3.97 1.55
C ILE A 51 3.14 -4.45 2.95
N ASN A 52 3.89 -5.39 3.51
CA ASN A 52 3.62 -5.91 4.83
C ASN A 52 3.73 -4.79 5.88
N GLY A 53 2.64 -4.50 6.58
CA GLY A 53 2.61 -3.45 7.59
C GLY A 53 2.55 -2.02 7.02
N THR A 54 2.36 -1.85 5.72
CA THR A 54 2.22 -0.52 5.13
C THR A 54 0.89 0.10 5.53
N ASP A 55 0.89 1.37 5.92
CA ASP A 55 -0.34 2.11 6.25
C ASP A 55 -0.76 2.95 5.05
N PHE A 56 -1.87 2.57 4.42
CA PHE A 56 -2.44 3.27 3.26
C PHE A 56 -3.68 4.11 3.64
N THR A 57 -3.84 4.45 4.90
CA THR A 57 -5.03 5.21 5.35
C THR A 57 -5.21 6.46 4.49
N ASP A 58 -6.42 6.63 3.95
CA ASP A 58 -6.77 7.78 3.11
C ASP A 58 -5.89 7.97 1.88
N ALA A 59 -5.13 6.95 1.48
CA ALA A 59 -4.36 7.02 0.25
C ALA A 59 -5.31 7.02 -0.95
N ASN A 60 -5.02 7.84 -1.94
CA ASN A 60 -5.82 7.91 -3.15
C ASN A 60 -5.31 6.86 -4.14
N LEU A 61 -6.10 5.81 -4.31
CA LEU A 61 -5.81 4.68 -5.19
C LEU A 61 -7.03 4.43 -6.07
N ASP A 62 -6.82 4.00 -7.31
CA ASP A 62 -7.94 3.56 -8.11
C ASP A 62 -8.39 2.17 -7.66
N LEU A 63 -9.56 1.74 -8.11
CA LEU A 63 -10.13 0.46 -7.68
C LEU A 63 -9.23 -0.72 -8.04
N SER A 64 -8.64 -0.70 -9.22
CA SER A 64 -7.75 -1.76 -9.68
C SER A 64 -6.51 -1.90 -8.80
N GLN A 65 -5.87 -0.78 -8.45
CA GLN A 65 -4.72 -0.78 -7.55
C GLN A 65 -5.09 -1.32 -6.19
N ARG A 66 -6.19 -0.83 -5.61
CA ARG A 66 -6.64 -1.21 -4.27
C ARG A 66 -6.96 -2.70 -4.23
N LYS A 67 -7.64 -3.21 -5.25
CA LYS A 67 -7.98 -4.62 -5.33
C LYS A 67 -6.73 -5.50 -5.37
N SER A 68 -5.75 -5.13 -6.19
CA SER A 68 -4.50 -5.86 -6.29
C SER A 68 -3.72 -5.85 -4.97
N LEU A 69 -3.65 -4.70 -4.30
CA LEU A 69 -2.96 -4.60 -3.02
C LEU A 69 -3.68 -5.40 -1.93
N CYS A 70 -5.00 -5.38 -1.92
CA CYS A 70 -5.77 -6.14 -0.94
C CYS A 70 -5.54 -7.65 -1.03
N GLU A 71 -5.22 -8.16 -2.21
CA GLU A 71 -4.97 -9.59 -2.38
C GLU A 71 -3.77 -10.08 -1.56
N ARG A 72 -2.84 -9.19 -1.24
CA ARG A 72 -1.62 -9.55 -0.51
C ARG A 72 -1.35 -8.66 0.72
N ALA A 73 -2.33 -7.87 1.11
CA ALA A 73 -2.18 -7.01 2.29
C ALA A 73 -2.09 -7.84 3.56
N THR A 74 -1.03 -7.64 4.35
CA THR A 74 -0.80 -8.33 5.61
C THR A 74 -0.11 -7.39 6.60
N GLY A 75 -0.18 -7.76 7.86
CA GLY A 75 0.59 -7.09 8.90
C GLY A 75 -0.03 -5.81 9.42
N THR A 76 0.64 -5.25 10.41
CA THR A 76 0.23 -4.04 11.11
C THR A 76 1.38 -3.05 11.11
N ASN A 77 1.10 -1.78 10.85
CA ASN A 77 2.13 -0.76 10.91
C ASN A 77 2.61 -0.59 12.35
N SER A 78 3.91 -0.67 12.57
CA SER A 78 4.46 -0.64 13.92
C SER A 78 4.38 0.73 14.58
N ILE A 79 4.22 1.78 13.80
CA ILE A 79 4.15 3.16 14.31
C ILE A 79 2.70 3.61 14.48
N THR A 80 1.86 3.40 13.46
CA THR A 80 0.47 3.87 13.50
C THR A 80 -0.48 2.88 14.17
N GLY A 81 -0.11 1.60 14.24
CA GLY A 81 -0.96 0.55 14.79
C GLY A 81 -2.09 0.12 13.86
N VAL A 82 -2.09 0.60 12.62
CA VAL A 82 -3.15 0.29 11.66
C VAL A 82 -2.77 -0.94 10.85
N ASP A 83 -3.72 -1.88 10.72
CA ASP A 83 -3.53 -3.05 9.86
C ASP A 83 -3.58 -2.63 8.40
N THR A 84 -2.68 -3.18 7.59
CA THR A 84 -2.61 -2.86 6.15
C THR A 84 -3.96 -3.11 5.47
N VAL A 85 -4.60 -4.22 5.78
CA VAL A 85 -5.93 -4.57 5.24
C VAL A 85 -6.96 -3.49 5.56
N ASP A 86 -6.97 -3.00 6.78
CA ASP A 86 -7.92 -1.96 7.20
C ASP A 86 -7.61 -0.62 6.55
N SER A 87 -6.32 -0.29 6.41
CA SER A 87 -5.91 0.96 5.79
C SER A 87 -6.32 1.05 4.32
N LEU A 88 -6.40 -0.09 3.64
CA LEU A 88 -6.83 -0.18 2.25
C LEU A 88 -8.35 -0.31 2.12
N GLU A 89 -9.06 -0.44 3.23
CA GLU A 89 -10.51 -0.66 3.25
C GLU A 89 -10.91 -1.88 2.42
N CYS A 90 -10.14 -2.95 2.55
CA CYS A 90 -10.33 -4.16 1.75
C CYS A 90 -11.70 -4.80 1.93
N SER A 91 -12.25 -4.75 3.13
CA SER A 91 -13.57 -5.32 3.42
C SER A 91 -14.69 -4.64 2.64
N GLY A 92 -14.47 -3.43 2.15
CA GLY A 92 -15.43 -2.71 1.33
C GLY A 92 -15.39 -3.08 -0.14
N LEU A 93 -14.44 -3.92 -0.55
CA LEU A 93 -14.31 -4.34 -1.94
C LEU A 93 -15.21 -5.53 -2.25
N LYS A 94 -15.96 -5.43 -3.34
CA LYS A 94 -16.81 -6.52 -3.78
C LYS A 94 -15.95 -7.72 -4.15
N GLY A 95 -16.29 -8.88 -3.60
CA GLY A 95 -15.57 -10.11 -3.89
C GLY A 95 -14.29 -10.33 -3.09
N TYR A 96 -13.95 -9.40 -2.21
CA TYR A 96 -12.78 -9.58 -1.35
C TYR A 96 -12.99 -10.72 -0.37
N MET A 97 -12.04 -11.61 -0.29
CA MET A 97 -12.04 -12.75 0.63
C MET A 97 -10.91 -12.56 1.64
N PRO A 98 -11.23 -12.23 2.89
CA PRO A 98 -10.18 -12.07 3.89
C PRO A 98 -9.45 -13.38 4.14
N PRO A 99 -8.17 -13.33 4.52
CA PRO A 99 -7.45 -14.55 4.87
C PRO A 99 -8.08 -15.20 6.10
N LYS A 100 -7.93 -16.53 6.21
CA LYS A 100 -8.47 -17.24 7.37
C LYS A 100 -7.76 -16.74 8.63
N PRO A 101 -8.51 -16.55 9.73
CA PRO A 101 -7.88 -16.18 10.99
C PRO A 101 -6.92 -17.28 11.43
N LYS A 102 -5.83 -16.89 12.04
CA LYS A 102 -4.88 -17.84 12.61
C LYS A 102 -5.53 -18.54 13.81
N ALA A 103 -5.42 -19.83 13.83
CA ALA A 103 -5.90 -20.63 14.94
C ALA A 103 -5.07 -20.38 16.19
#